data_446904fd11092814feaa0bf3d61e8bae
#
_entry.id   446904fd11092814feaa0bf3d61e8bae
#
_cell.length_a   1.000
_cell.length_b   1.000
_cell.length_c   1.000
_cell.angle_alpha   90.00
_cell.angle_beta   90.00
_cell.angle_gamma   90.00
#
_symmetry.space_group_name_H-M   'P 1'
#
loop_
_entity.id
_entity.type
_entity.pdbx_description
1 polymer ?
#
loop_
_entity_poly.entity_id
_entity_poly.type
_entity_poly.pdbx_seq_one_letter_code
_entity_poly.pdbx_strand_id
1 'polypeptide(L)'
;MASREMQAFREGLSDAPKKIKLASIDEQRAEADRFMSAQKVPADVLIDDYTLAGRPARKYFTEGVREDATSLYLHGGGYTVCSLDSHQSFMAHLAIACETAVNGLDYRLAPENPYPAALDDAVAAYKEMTAYTAGDKIMIAGDSAGGGLALACVLRIKDEGLPMPGCVALLSPVTDQTGSGKSLGAARDEFMKGAALYAGDFPLDTIGISPLFGDMSGLPPMLIQVASDEALLDDSTRLEKRASEAGVAVELQMIDDALHVYQIFTHLPESRDALAEIGAFYKRHI
;
A
#
# COMPACT_ATOMS: atom_id res chain seq x y z
N MET A 1 19.48 1.76 13.14
CA MET A 1 20.27 0.68 12.50
C MET A 1 19.41 -0.57 12.46
N ALA A 2 19.34 -1.20 11.31
CA ALA A 2 18.56 -2.44 11.11
C ALA A 2 19.06 -3.61 11.98
N SER A 3 18.16 -4.54 12.29
CA SER A 3 18.49 -5.79 12.99
C SER A 3 19.48 -6.66 12.19
N ARG A 4 20.05 -7.64 12.87
CA ARG A 4 20.89 -8.63 12.18
C ARG A 4 20.09 -9.47 11.19
N GLU A 5 18.83 -9.73 11.49
CA GLU A 5 17.89 -10.44 10.64
C GLU A 5 17.61 -9.66 9.34
N MET A 6 17.37 -8.35 9.43
CA MET A 6 17.19 -7.49 8.26
C MET A 6 18.45 -7.44 7.41
N GLN A 7 19.63 -7.28 8.03
CA GLN A 7 20.89 -7.25 7.32
C GLN A 7 21.14 -8.57 6.55
N ALA A 8 20.97 -9.72 7.23
CA ALA A 8 21.11 -11.02 6.59
C ALA A 8 20.10 -11.23 5.46
N PHE A 9 18.86 -10.73 5.61
CA PHE A 9 17.85 -10.82 4.58
C PHE A 9 18.19 -9.96 3.36
N ARG A 10 18.69 -8.73 3.56
CA ARG A 10 19.19 -7.86 2.48
C ARG A 10 20.35 -8.52 1.71
N GLU A 11 21.33 -9.08 2.43
CA GLU A 11 22.48 -9.81 1.83
C GLU A 11 21.97 -10.99 1.00
N GLY A 12 21.06 -11.81 1.55
CA GLY A 12 20.48 -12.95 0.83
C GLY A 12 19.75 -12.58 -0.45
N LEU A 13 19.05 -11.43 -0.47
CA LEU A 13 18.41 -10.90 -1.68
C LEU A 13 19.44 -10.39 -2.70
N SER A 14 20.57 -9.80 -2.25
CA SER A 14 21.65 -9.32 -3.12
C SER A 14 22.42 -10.45 -3.77
N ASP A 15 22.57 -11.57 -3.07
CA ASP A 15 23.29 -12.77 -3.54
C ASP A 15 22.41 -13.71 -4.36
N ALA A 16 21.08 -13.46 -4.38
CA ALA A 16 20.17 -14.23 -5.21
C ALA A 16 20.59 -14.16 -6.69
N PRO A 17 20.53 -15.27 -7.45
CA PRO A 17 20.90 -15.27 -8.86
C PRO A 17 20.16 -14.14 -9.57
N LYS A 18 20.94 -13.26 -10.25
CA LYS A 18 20.38 -12.13 -10.99
C LYS A 18 19.22 -12.63 -11.83
N LYS A 19 18.05 -12.04 -11.59
CA LYS A 19 16.73 -12.41 -12.12
C LYS A 19 16.84 -13.04 -13.49
N ILE A 20 16.31 -14.25 -13.63
CA ILE A 20 15.90 -14.78 -14.93
C ILE A 20 15.07 -13.67 -15.56
N LYS A 21 15.45 -13.19 -16.73
CA LYS A 21 14.70 -12.16 -17.43
C LYS A 21 13.36 -12.78 -17.79
N LEU A 22 12.35 -12.51 -16.96
CA LEU A 22 11.00 -13.03 -17.16
C LEU A 22 10.49 -12.46 -18.49
N ALA A 23 10.00 -13.32 -19.38
CA ALA A 23 9.69 -12.95 -20.75
C ALA A 23 8.31 -12.28 -20.87
N SER A 24 7.39 -12.56 -19.94
CA SER A 24 6.01 -12.07 -19.95
C SER A 24 5.60 -11.47 -18.62
N ILE A 25 4.54 -10.67 -18.64
CA ILE A 25 3.93 -10.11 -17.43
C ILE A 25 3.34 -11.22 -16.54
N ASP A 26 2.80 -12.27 -17.12
CA ASP A 26 2.24 -13.40 -16.38
C ASP A 26 3.32 -14.16 -15.59
N GLU A 27 4.51 -14.36 -16.20
CA GLU A 27 5.65 -14.92 -15.50
C GLU A 27 6.11 -14.03 -14.33
N GLN A 28 6.08 -12.71 -14.50
CA GLN A 28 6.43 -11.75 -13.44
C GLN A 28 5.43 -11.83 -12.29
N ARG A 29 4.12 -11.91 -12.58
CA ARG A 29 3.04 -12.07 -11.59
C ARG A 29 3.20 -13.37 -10.82
N ALA A 30 3.36 -14.49 -11.53
CA ALA A 30 3.54 -15.79 -10.90
C ALA A 30 4.79 -15.85 -10.00
N GLU A 31 5.89 -15.22 -10.39
CA GLU A 31 7.11 -15.17 -9.59
C GLU A 31 6.96 -14.28 -8.36
N ALA A 32 6.31 -13.11 -8.49
CA ALA A 32 6.02 -12.21 -7.38
C ALA A 32 5.12 -12.92 -6.35
N ASP A 33 4.03 -13.55 -6.79
CA ASP A 33 3.13 -14.27 -5.91
C ASP A 33 3.82 -15.46 -5.24
N ARG A 34 4.60 -16.24 -5.98
CA ARG A 34 5.36 -17.38 -5.42
C ARG A 34 6.35 -16.94 -4.33
N PHE A 35 7.05 -15.84 -4.54
CA PHE A 35 8.03 -15.33 -3.58
C PHE A 35 7.35 -14.80 -2.32
N MET A 36 6.33 -13.99 -2.50
CA MET A 36 5.68 -13.28 -1.41
C MET A 36 4.73 -14.17 -0.59
N SER A 37 3.99 -15.07 -1.23
CA SER A 37 3.03 -15.98 -0.56
C SER A 37 3.69 -17.07 0.29
N ALA A 38 5.01 -17.24 0.19
CA ALA A 38 5.77 -18.17 1.02
C ALA A 38 5.77 -17.80 2.52
N GLN A 39 5.37 -16.58 2.87
CA GLN A 39 5.29 -16.12 4.25
C GLN A 39 4.08 -16.71 4.97
N LYS A 40 4.25 -17.03 6.26
CA LYS A 40 3.21 -17.68 7.06
C LYS A 40 2.09 -16.71 7.42
N VAL A 41 0.86 -17.18 7.25
CA VAL A 41 -0.32 -16.56 7.82
C VAL A 41 -0.50 -17.09 9.26
N PRO A 42 -0.78 -16.23 10.26
CA PRO A 42 -1.10 -16.67 11.61
C PRO A 42 -2.30 -17.61 11.65
N ALA A 43 -2.23 -18.67 12.46
CA ALA A 43 -3.24 -19.74 12.50
C ALA A 43 -4.59 -19.30 13.12
N ASP A 44 -4.58 -18.20 13.88
CA ASP A 44 -5.74 -17.61 14.54
C ASP A 44 -6.48 -16.59 13.68
N VAL A 45 -5.99 -16.32 12.45
CA VAL A 45 -6.65 -15.45 11.49
C VAL A 45 -7.56 -16.25 10.57
N LEU A 46 -8.82 -15.87 10.54
CA LEU A 46 -9.82 -16.37 9.62
C LEU A 46 -9.75 -15.60 8.30
N ILE A 47 -10.01 -16.30 7.21
CA ILE A 47 -9.93 -15.76 5.85
C ILE A 47 -11.21 -16.09 5.10
N ASP A 48 -11.87 -15.06 4.56
CA ASP A 48 -13.07 -15.18 3.73
C ASP A 48 -12.83 -14.54 2.37
N ASP A 49 -12.97 -15.30 1.30
CA ASP A 49 -12.99 -14.78 -0.06
C ASP A 49 -14.42 -14.33 -0.43
N TYR A 50 -14.55 -13.14 -0.98
CA TYR A 50 -15.84 -12.56 -1.36
C TYR A 50 -15.69 -11.59 -2.54
N THR A 51 -16.77 -10.91 -2.88
CA THR A 51 -16.78 -9.88 -3.93
C THR A 51 -17.08 -8.52 -3.30
N LEU A 52 -16.25 -7.52 -3.60
CA LEU A 52 -16.43 -6.14 -3.18
C LEU A 52 -16.46 -5.23 -4.42
N ALA A 53 -17.55 -4.53 -4.63
CA ALA A 53 -17.79 -3.70 -5.82
C ALA A 53 -17.51 -4.40 -7.16
N GLY A 54 -17.87 -5.69 -7.25
CA GLY A 54 -17.65 -6.50 -8.45
C GLY A 54 -16.22 -7.01 -8.63
N ARG A 55 -15.33 -6.78 -7.69
CA ARG A 55 -13.95 -7.27 -7.71
C ARG A 55 -13.74 -8.38 -6.69
N PRO A 56 -12.86 -9.37 -6.96
CA PRO A 56 -12.44 -10.30 -5.92
C PRO A 56 -11.85 -9.54 -4.74
N ALA A 57 -12.19 -9.97 -3.54
CA ALA A 57 -11.69 -9.41 -2.30
C ALA A 57 -11.51 -10.51 -1.27
N ARG A 58 -10.64 -10.28 -0.30
CA ARG A 58 -10.36 -11.22 0.78
C ARG A 58 -10.35 -10.49 2.11
N LYS A 59 -11.14 -10.99 3.06
CA LYS A 59 -11.26 -10.46 4.40
C LYS A 59 -10.41 -11.29 5.36
N TYR A 60 -9.60 -10.62 6.17
CA TYR A 60 -8.77 -11.20 7.22
C TYR A 60 -9.27 -10.68 8.57
N PHE A 61 -9.52 -11.57 9.54
CA PHE A 61 -10.05 -11.19 10.84
C PHE A 61 -9.79 -12.29 11.88
N THR A 62 -9.85 -11.94 13.17
CA THR A 62 -9.80 -12.90 14.30
C THR A 62 -11.20 -13.09 14.88
N GLU A 63 -11.42 -14.19 15.62
CA GLU A 63 -12.68 -14.38 16.34
C GLU A 63 -12.94 -13.23 17.31
N GLY A 64 -14.19 -12.75 17.36
CA GLY A 64 -14.61 -11.67 18.26
C GLY A 64 -14.08 -10.28 17.87
N VAL A 65 -13.56 -10.11 16.65
CA VAL A 65 -13.16 -8.81 16.14
C VAL A 65 -14.35 -7.82 16.12
N ARG A 66 -14.08 -6.56 16.39
CA ARG A 66 -15.10 -5.51 16.31
C ARG A 66 -15.69 -5.41 14.89
N GLU A 67 -17.01 -5.21 14.81
CA GLU A 67 -17.75 -5.14 13.54
C GLU A 67 -18.07 -3.70 13.09
N ASP A 68 -17.88 -2.73 13.98
CA ASP A 68 -18.22 -1.33 13.73
C ASP A 68 -17.13 -0.55 12.98
N ALA A 69 -15.97 -1.18 12.75
CA ALA A 69 -14.83 -0.60 12.04
C ALA A 69 -14.10 -1.64 11.19
N THR A 70 -13.35 -1.16 10.18
CA THR A 70 -12.66 -2.03 9.24
C THR A 70 -11.52 -1.30 8.52
N SER A 71 -10.77 -2.03 7.67
CA SER A 71 -9.75 -1.43 6.81
C SER A 71 -9.89 -1.94 5.38
N LEU A 72 -9.59 -1.05 4.41
CA LEU A 72 -9.38 -1.39 3.01
C LEU A 72 -7.87 -1.39 2.74
N TYR A 73 -7.34 -2.50 2.26
CA TYR A 73 -5.93 -2.64 1.91
C TYR A 73 -5.74 -2.79 0.40
N LEU A 74 -4.85 -1.95 -0.15
CA LEU A 74 -4.49 -1.91 -1.56
C LEU A 74 -3.02 -2.35 -1.68
N HIS A 75 -2.78 -3.50 -2.30
CA HIS A 75 -1.45 -4.10 -2.36
C HIS A 75 -0.50 -3.34 -3.31
N GLY A 76 0.81 -3.46 -3.09
CA GLY A 76 1.86 -2.96 -3.96
C GLY A 76 2.04 -3.79 -5.23
N GLY A 77 3.19 -3.59 -5.89
CA GLY A 77 3.54 -4.34 -7.11
C GLY A 77 3.54 -3.50 -8.38
N GLY A 78 3.79 -2.19 -8.28
CA GLY A 78 3.94 -1.29 -9.44
C GLY A 78 2.72 -1.21 -10.34
N TYR A 79 1.53 -1.51 -9.83
CA TYR A 79 0.26 -1.63 -10.55
C TYR A 79 0.23 -2.75 -11.61
N THR A 80 1.26 -3.58 -11.69
CA THR A 80 1.42 -4.58 -12.76
C THR A 80 1.52 -6.02 -12.25
N VAL A 81 1.96 -6.21 -11.01
CA VAL A 81 2.16 -7.53 -10.39
C VAL A 81 1.58 -7.56 -8.97
N CYS A 82 1.73 -8.68 -8.29
CA CYS A 82 1.17 -8.98 -6.98
C CYS A 82 -0.36 -9.17 -7.00
N SER A 83 -0.88 -9.68 -5.89
CA SER A 83 -2.26 -10.09 -5.73
C SER A 83 -2.64 -10.20 -4.25
N LEU A 84 -3.84 -10.65 -3.95
CA LEU A 84 -4.26 -11.00 -2.59
C LEU A 84 -3.37 -12.09 -1.97
N ASP A 85 -2.86 -13.03 -2.78
CA ASP A 85 -2.01 -14.11 -2.30
C ASP A 85 -0.61 -13.62 -1.91
N SER A 86 -0.04 -12.69 -2.66
CA SER A 86 1.28 -12.11 -2.35
C SER A 86 1.30 -11.34 -1.02
N HIS A 87 0.19 -10.71 -0.64
CA HIS A 87 0.11 -9.87 0.56
C HIS A 87 -0.68 -10.51 1.71
N GLN A 88 -1.08 -11.78 1.58
CA GLN A 88 -1.93 -12.46 2.58
C GLN A 88 -1.33 -12.46 3.99
N SER A 89 -0.04 -12.75 4.13
CA SER A 89 0.62 -12.76 5.43
C SER A 89 0.58 -11.38 6.09
N PHE A 90 0.90 -10.33 5.34
CA PHE A 90 0.89 -8.98 5.85
C PHE A 90 -0.52 -8.54 6.27
N MET A 91 -1.53 -8.74 5.43
CA MET A 91 -2.91 -8.38 5.74
C MET A 91 -3.45 -9.10 6.96
N ALA A 92 -3.07 -10.38 7.14
CA ALA A 92 -3.42 -11.14 8.33
C ALA A 92 -2.79 -10.57 9.61
N HIS A 93 -1.51 -10.22 9.57
CA HIS A 93 -0.84 -9.57 10.71
C HIS A 93 -1.39 -8.16 10.98
N LEU A 94 -1.75 -7.42 9.93
CA LEU A 94 -2.39 -6.11 10.06
C LEU A 94 -3.76 -6.23 10.76
N ALA A 95 -4.55 -7.27 10.45
CA ALA A 95 -5.82 -7.53 11.12
C ALA A 95 -5.63 -7.76 12.63
N ILE A 96 -4.59 -8.50 13.01
CA ILE A 96 -4.22 -8.69 14.43
C ILE A 96 -3.80 -7.35 15.06
N ALA A 97 -2.90 -6.60 14.42
CA ALA A 97 -2.35 -5.36 14.98
C ALA A 97 -3.44 -4.29 15.19
N CYS A 98 -4.36 -4.17 14.24
CA CYS A 98 -5.46 -3.21 14.32
C CYS A 98 -6.66 -3.72 15.14
N GLU A 99 -6.73 -5.02 15.47
CA GLU A 99 -7.88 -5.67 16.12
C GLU A 99 -9.18 -5.40 15.34
N THR A 100 -9.09 -5.45 14.01
CA THR A 100 -10.20 -5.19 13.09
C THR A 100 -10.10 -6.06 11.85
N ALA A 101 -11.20 -6.16 11.10
CA ALA A 101 -11.18 -6.80 9.79
C ALA A 101 -10.38 -5.98 8.78
N VAL A 102 -9.52 -6.64 8.00
CA VAL A 102 -8.79 -6.05 6.87
C VAL A 102 -9.31 -6.66 5.57
N ASN A 103 -9.76 -5.83 4.66
CA ASN A 103 -10.30 -6.22 3.36
C ASN A 103 -9.27 -5.89 2.27
N GLY A 104 -8.60 -6.91 1.74
CA GLY A 104 -7.76 -6.78 0.57
C GLY A 104 -8.61 -6.75 -0.70
N LEU A 105 -8.28 -5.88 -1.64
CA LEU A 105 -8.94 -5.77 -2.93
C LEU A 105 -8.03 -6.24 -4.06
N ASP A 106 -8.53 -7.15 -4.90
CA ASP A 106 -7.88 -7.56 -6.14
C ASP A 106 -8.27 -6.59 -7.26
N TYR A 107 -7.70 -5.39 -7.20
CA TYR A 107 -7.95 -4.34 -8.19
C TYR A 107 -7.32 -4.68 -9.55
N ARG A 108 -7.86 -4.13 -10.63
CA ARG A 108 -7.38 -4.39 -11.99
C ARG A 108 -5.97 -3.85 -12.21
N LEU A 109 -5.11 -4.68 -12.79
CA LEU A 109 -3.71 -4.37 -13.04
C LEU A 109 -3.46 -3.92 -14.49
N ALA A 110 -2.45 -3.07 -14.65
CA ALA A 110 -1.83 -2.75 -15.93
C ALA A 110 -0.90 -3.92 -16.36
N PRO A 111 -0.55 -4.03 -17.63
CA PRO A 111 -0.93 -3.13 -18.73
C PRO A 111 -2.32 -3.38 -19.31
N GLU A 112 -3.00 -4.48 -18.95
CA GLU A 112 -4.32 -4.83 -19.50
C GLU A 112 -5.39 -3.81 -19.10
N ASN A 113 -5.27 -3.24 -17.91
CA ASN A 113 -6.17 -2.25 -17.37
C ASN A 113 -5.38 -1.06 -16.79
N PRO A 114 -4.89 -0.15 -17.63
CA PRO A 114 -4.16 1.02 -17.14
C PRO A 114 -5.08 1.98 -16.36
N TYR A 115 -4.54 3.07 -15.87
CA TYR A 115 -5.31 4.16 -15.26
C TYR A 115 -6.51 4.55 -16.14
N PRO A 116 -7.71 4.74 -15.58
CA PRO A 116 -8.02 4.84 -14.16
C PRO A 116 -8.53 3.53 -13.50
N ALA A 117 -8.37 2.35 -14.11
CA ALA A 117 -9.04 1.12 -13.72
C ALA A 117 -8.83 0.76 -12.23
N ALA A 118 -7.59 0.76 -11.74
CA ALA A 118 -7.30 0.45 -10.34
C ALA A 118 -7.91 1.48 -9.38
N LEU A 119 -7.88 2.76 -9.73
CA LEU A 119 -8.46 3.82 -8.91
C LEU A 119 -9.99 3.72 -8.85
N ASP A 120 -10.63 3.43 -9.99
CA ASP A 120 -12.08 3.25 -10.05
C ASP A 120 -12.52 2.05 -9.20
N ASP A 121 -11.76 0.94 -9.23
CA ASP A 121 -12.01 -0.23 -8.40
C ASP A 121 -11.88 0.09 -6.90
N ALA A 122 -10.82 0.81 -6.51
CA ALA A 122 -10.57 1.19 -5.12
C ALA A 122 -11.66 2.12 -4.56
N VAL A 123 -12.07 3.12 -5.33
CA VAL A 123 -13.14 4.06 -4.94
C VAL A 123 -14.50 3.37 -4.87
N ALA A 124 -14.80 2.48 -5.82
CA ALA A 124 -16.03 1.70 -5.81
C ALA A 124 -16.10 0.75 -4.60
N ALA A 125 -14.98 0.10 -4.26
CA ALA A 125 -14.87 -0.73 -3.07
C ALA A 125 -15.12 0.08 -1.79
N TYR A 126 -14.45 1.21 -1.64
CA TYR A 126 -14.66 2.10 -0.50
C TYR A 126 -16.12 2.55 -0.38
N LYS A 127 -16.71 2.99 -1.48
CA LYS A 127 -18.11 3.43 -1.54
C LYS A 127 -19.09 2.32 -1.10
N GLU A 128 -18.86 1.07 -1.52
CA GLU A 128 -19.65 -0.06 -1.07
C GLU A 128 -19.46 -0.30 0.43
N MET A 129 -18.24 -0.21 0.96
CA MET A 129 -17.97 -0.36 2.39
C MET A 129 -18.70 0.71 3.22
N THR A 130 -18.83 1.94 2.73
CA THR A 130 -19.56 3.00 3.45
C THR A 130 -21.07 2.78 3.52
N ALA A 131 -21.62 1.80 2.83
CA ALA A 131 -23.02 1.41 2.97
C ALA A 131 -23.31 0.67 4.30
N TYR A 132 -22.31 0.09 4.95
CA TYR A 132 -22.44 -0.68 6.18
C TYR A 132 -21.45 -0.32 7.29
N THR A 133 -20.43 0.51 7.00
CA THR A 133 -19.48 1.02 7.99
C THR A 133 -19.32 2.53 7.80
N ALA A 134 -19.42 3.32 8.86
CA ALA A 134 -19.21 4.76 8.76
C ALA A 134 -17.81 5.09 8.24
N GLY A 135 -17.67 6.10 7.37
CA GLY A 135 -16.39 6.42 6.73
C GLY A 135 -15.28 6.66 7.74
N ASP A 136 -15.55 7.40 8.82
CA ASP A 136 -14.61 7.66 9.91
C ASP A 136 -14.22 6.41 10.73
N LYS A 137 -14.82 5.27 10.43
CA LYS A 137 -14.51 3.93 10.97
C LYS A 137 -13.80 3.03 9.96
N ILE A 138 -13.34 3.58 8.85
CA ILE A 138 -12.59 2.87 7.82
C ILE A 138 -11.18 3.47 7.72
N MET A 139 -10.15 2.63 7.85
CA MET A 139 -8.79 2.98 7.43
C MET A 139 -8.58 2.56 5.97
N ILE A 140 -7.95 3.41 5.17
CA ILE A 140 -7.39 2.99 3.87
C ILE A 140 -5.89 2.85 4.02
N ALA A 141 -5.35 1.71 3.62
CA ALA A 141 -3.92 1.44 3.72
C ALA A 141 -3.38 0.81 2.44
N GLY A 142 -2.08 0.96 2.19
CA GLY A 142 -1.42 0.31 1.08
C GLY A 142 0.09 0.54 1.07
N ASP A 143 0.78 -0.30 0.32
CA ASP A 143 2.23 -0.27 0.19
C ASP A 143 2.66 0.06 -1.23
N SER A 144 3.79 0.76 -1.39
CA SER A 144 4.37 1.06 -2.71
C SER A 144 3.35 1.68 -3.67
N ALA A 145 3.07 1.05 -4.81
CA ALA A 145 2.01 1.45 -5.75
C ALA A 145 0.62 1.47 -5.09
N GLY A 146 0.32 0.50 -4.22
CA GLY A 146 -0.92 0.47 -3.42
C GLY A 146 -1.02 1.64 -2.43
N GLY A 147 0.12 2.11 -1.90
CA GLY A 147 0.17 3.33 -1.08
C GLY A 147 -0.16 4.58 -1.90
N GLY A 148 0.35 4.68 -3.12
CA GLY A 148 -0.04 5.73 -4.06
C GLY A 148 -1.53 5.65 -4.43
N LEU A 149 -2.03 4.43 -4.69
CA LEU A 149 -3.44 4.18 -4.98
C LEU A 149 -4.34 4.56 -3.80
N ALA A 150 -3.91 4.27 -2.57
CA ALA A 150 -4.63 4.65 -1.34
C ALA A 150 -4.77 6.17 -1.22
N LEU A 151 -3.68 6.91 -1.44
CA LEU A 151 -3.72 8.38 -1.44
C LEU A 151 -4.59 8.93 -2.57
N ALA A 152 -4.47 8.40 -3.80
CA ALA A 152 -5.31 8.79 -4.94
C ALA A 152 -6.80 8.50 -4.67
N CYS A 153 -7.10 7.37 -4.03
CA CYS A 153 -8.45 6.99 -3.62
C CYS A 153 -9.02 8.02 -2.62
N VAL A 154 -8.26 8.41 -1.60
CA VAL A 154 -8.70 9.41 -0.61
C VAL A 154 -8.94 10.78 -1.23
N LEU A 155 -8.08 11.21 -2.17
CA LEU A 155 -8.31 12.44 -2.93
C LEU A 155 -9.59 12.38 -3.76
N ARG A 156 -9.85 11.27 -4.43
CA ARG A 156 -11.08 11.07 -5.22
C ARG A 156 -12.32 11.01 -4.33
N ILE A 157 -12.24 10.36 -3.17
CA ILE A 157 -13.31 10.34 -2.14
C ILE A 157 -13.68 11.77 -1.73
N LYS A 158 -12.67 12.62 -1.47
CA LYS A 158 -12.87 14.04 -1.16
C LYS A 158 -13.55 14.78 -2.31
N ASP A 159 -13.04 14.62 -3.53
CA ASP A 159 -13.57 15.31 -4.71
C ASP A 159 -15.03 14.91 -5.02
N GLU A 160 -15.40 13.67 -4.76
CA GLU A 160 -16.76 13.15 -4.93
C GLU A 160 -17.67 13.46 -3.74
N GLY A 161 -17.17 14.07 -2.68
CA GLY A 161 -17.94 14.39 -1.48
C GLY A 161 -18.45 13.16 -0.71
N LEU A 162 -17.75 12.03 -0.83
CA LEU A 162 -18.05 10.81 -0.07
C LEU A 162 -17.62 10.97 1.41
N PRO A 163 -18.17 10.17 2.34
CA PRO A 163 -17.69 10.15 3.71
C PRO A 163 -16.19 9.87 3.75
N MET A 164 -15.42 10.72 4.44
CA MET A 164 -13.97 10.56 4.51
C MET A 164 -13.56 9.38 5.41
N PRO A 165 -12.48 8.65 5.09
CA PRO A 165 -11.94 7.63 5.98
C PRO A 165 -11.41 8.24 7.28
N GLY A 166 -11.39 7.46 8.37
CA GLY A 166 -10.91 7.92 9.67
C GLY A 166 -9.41 8.17 9.69
N CYS A 167 -8.62 7.37 8.95
CA CYS A 167 -7.19 7.56 8.80
C CYS A 167 -6.64 6.83 7.57
N VAL A 168 -5.37 7.11 7.24
CA VAL A 168 -4.65 6.50 6.10
C VAL A 168 -3.28 6.01 6.55
N ALA A 169 -2.88 4.81 6.15
CA ALA A 169 -1.54 4.27 6.40
C ALA A 169 -0.83 3.93 5.08
N LEU A 170 0.28 4.58 4.81
CA LEU A 170 1.02 4.52 3.55
C LEU A 170 2.43 3.97 3.81
N LEU A 171 2.74 2.82 3.19
CA LEU A 171 3.98 2.11 3.39
C LEU A 171 4.86 2.28 2.15
N SER A 172 5.96 3.03 2.28
CA SER A 172 6.84 3.33 1.15
C SER A 172 6.09 3.76 -0.13
N PRO A 173 5.14 4.73 -0.06
CA PRO A 173 4.18 4.97 -1.13
C PRO A 173 4.82 5.55 -2.39
N VAL A 174 4.34 5.14 -3.57
CA VAL A 174 4.61 5.81 -4.85
C VAL A 174 3.62 6.95 -5.02
N THR A 175 4.04 8.17 -4.82
CA THR A 175 3.15 9.34 -4.90
C THR A 175 3.42 10.26 -6.10
N ASP A 176 4.55 10.05 -6.80
CA ASP A 176 4.99 10.84 -7.95
C ASP A 176 5.49 9.94 -9.10
N GLN A 177 4.62 9.59 -10.02
CA GLN A 177 4.95 8.78 -11.20
C GLN A 177 5.76 9.54 -12.27
N THR A 178 5.96 10.86 -12.11
CA THR A 178 6.82 11.64 -13.02
C THR A 178 8.31 11.30 -12.83
N GLY A 179 8.63 10.59 -11.74
CA GLY A 179 9.99 10.22 -11.40
C GLY A 179 10.87 11.42 -11.07
N SER A 180 10.31 12.51 -10.54
CA SER A 180 11.07 13.71 -10.20
C SER A 180 11.86 13.59 -8.89
N GLY A 181 11.61 12.55 -8.09
CA GLY A 181 12.35 12.26 -6.85
C GLY A 181 13.82 11.91 -7.14
N LYS A 182 14.74 12.51 -6.38
CA LYS A 182 16.19 12.26 -6.53
C LYS A 182 16.60 10.91 -5.94
N SER A 183 15.88 10.45 -4.93
CA SER A 183 16.11 9.16 -4.26
C SER A 183 15.94 7.96 -5.20
N LEU A 184 15.21 8.10 -6.32
CA LEU A 184 15.11 7.07 -7.35
C LEU A 184 16.48 6.62 -7.89
N GLY A 185 17.44 7.53 -8.00
CA GLY A 185 18.82 7.21 -8.39
C GLY A 185 18.88 6.30 -9.63
N ALA A 186 19.58 5.16 -9.48
CA ALA A 186 19.75 4.17 -10.54
C ALA A 186 18.45 3.37 -10.89
N ALA A 187 17.44 3.40 -10.04
CA ALA A 187 16.16 2.72 -10.28
C ALA A 187 15.24 3.49 -11.22
N ARG A 188 15.56 4.77 -11.54
CA ARG A 188 14.69 5.67 -12.28
C ARG A 188 14.20 5.11 -13.62
N ASP A 189 15.09 4.55 -14.43
CA ASP A 189 14.72 4.06 -15.77
C ASP A 189 13.71 2.92 -15.72
N GLU A 190 13.86 2.01 -14.75
CA GLU A 190 12.92 0.90 -14.57
C GLU A 190 11.59 1.40 -13.98
N PHE A 191 11.66 2.31 -13.02
CA PHE A 191 10.49 2.98 -12.46
C PHE A 191 9.64 3.67 -13.54
N MET A 192 10.26 4.42 -14.46
CA MET A 192 9.57 5.12 -15.55
C MET A 192 8.88 4.17 -16.54
N LYS A 193 9.43 2.97 -16.76
CA LYS A 193 8.73 1.96 -17.57
C LYS A 193 7.44 1.48 -16.90
N GLY A 194 7.49 1.20 -15.60
CA GLY A 194 6.31 0.84 -14.81
C GLY A 194 5.27 1.96 -14.79
N ALA A 195 5.72 3.20 -14.58
CA ALA A 195 4.88 4.39 -14.60
C ALA A 195 4.13 4.55 -15.93
N ALA A 196 4.81 4.33 -17.05
CA ALA A 196 4.21 4.41 -18.39
C ALA A 196 3.16 3.30 -18.61
N LEU A 197 3.40 2.08 -18.13
CA LEU A 197 2.42 0.99 -18.22
C LEU A 197 1.15 1.30 -17.43
N TYR A 198 1.30 1.88 -16.23
CA TYR A 198 0.15 2.26 -15.40
C TYR A 198 -0.60 3.45 -15.97
N ALA A 199 0.10 4.49 -16.41
CA ALA A 199 -0.52 5.72 -16.89
C ALA A 199 -1.28 5.52 -18.21
N GLY A 200 -0.86 4.58 -19.07
CA GLY A 200 -1.41 4.44 -20.41
C GLY A 200 -1.22 5.75 -21.20
N ASP A 201 -2.30 6.32 -21.72
CA ASP A 201 -2.28 7.54 -22.52
C ASP A 201 -2.37 8.84 -21.69
N PHE A 202 -2.45 8.74 -20.36
CA PHE A 202 -2.59 9.91 -19.48
C PHE A 202 -1.23 10.52 -19.11
N PRO A 203 -1.15 11.86 -18.92
CA PRO A 203 0.04 12.50 -18.38
C PRO A 203 0.41 11.96 -17.00
N LEU A 204 1.70 11.76 -16.76
CA LEU A 204 2.20 11.20 -15.49
C LEU A 204 1.92 12.10 -14.27
N ASP A 205 1.72 13.39 -14.46
CA ASP A 205 1.36 14.36 -13.41
C ASP A 205 -0.16 14.45 -13.15
N THR A 206 -0.96 13.61 -13.80
CA THR A 206 -2.39 13.46 -13.48
C THR A 206 -2.56 13.08 -12.01
N ILE A 207 -3.41 13.79 -11.25
CA ILE A 207 -3.56 13.62 -9.78
C ILE A 207 -3.86 12.16 -9.39
N GLY A 208 -4.69 11.46 -10.15
CA GLY A 208 -5.00 10.05 -9.89
C GLY A 208 -3.83 9.08 -10.17
N ILE A 209 -2.77 9.54 -10.87
CA ILE A 209 -1.54 8.80 -11.17
C ILE A 209 -0.43 9.24 -10.21
N SER A 210 -0.29 10.54 -10.01
CA SER A 210 0.68 11.18 -9.11
C SER A 210 -0.05 11.98 -8.02
N PRO A 211 -0.60 11.32 -7.01
CA PRO A 211 -1.43 11.96 -5.99
C PRO A 211 -0.68 13.00 -5.15
N LEU A 212 0.65 13.00 -5.17
CA LEU A 212 1.47 14.04 -4.57
C LEU A 212 1.07 15.46 -5.01
N PHE A 213 0.58 15.62 -6.23
CA PHE A 213 0.22 16.93 -6.80
C PHE A 213 -1.22 17.37 -6.47
N GLY A 214 -1.99 16.51 -5.78
CA GLY A 214 -3.34 16.82 -5.33
C GLY A 214 -3.41 17.87 -4.22
N ASP A 215 -4.61 18.34 -3.94
CA ASP A 215 -4.91 19.21 -2.80
C ASP A 215 -5.07 18.38 -1.52
N MET A 216 -4.08 18.48 -0.62
CA MET A 216 -4.03 17.73 0.64
C MET A 216 -4.96 18.29 1.73
N SER A 217 -5.56 19.48 1.56
CA SER A 217 -6.38 20.10 2.59
C SER A 217 -7.59 19.22 2.97
N GLY A 218 -7.87 19.08 4.27
CA GLY A 218 -9.00 18.31 4.76
C GLY A 218 -8.89 16.79 4.61
N LEU A 219 -7.71 16.26 4.25
CA LEU A 219 -7.46 14.81 4.28
C LEU A 219 -7.39 14.30 5.73
N PRO A 220 -7.69 13.01 5.97
CA PRO A 220 -7.64 12.43 7.30
C PRO A 220 -6.21 12.31 7.82
N PRO A 221 -6.03 12.05 9.14
CA PRO A 221 -4.73 11.74 9.72
C PRO A 221 -3.99 10.67 8.91
N MET A 222 -2.68 10.83 8.73
CA MET A 222 -1.87 10.02 7.84
C MET A 222 -0.63 9.50 8.57
N LEU A 223 -0.41 8.18 8.51
CA LEU A 223 0.85 7.54 8.87
C LEU A 223 1.61 7.21 7.59
N ILE A 224 2.87 7.60 7.53
CA ILE A 224 3.80 7.25 6.44
C ILE A 224 4.98 6.50 7.06
N GLN A 225 5.26 5.29 6.56
CA GLN A 225 6.44 4.53 6.96
C GLN A 225 7.33 4.30 5.75
N VAL A 226 8.64 4.55 5.88
CA VAL A 226 9.60 4.48 4.77
C VAL A 226 11.00 4.13 5.28
N ALA A 227 11.81 3.45 4.45
CA ALA A 227 13.23 3.28 4.73
C ALA A 227 14.02 4.54 4.27
N SER A 228 15.04 4.92 5.04
CA SER A 228 15.81 6.14 4.76
C SER A 228 16.75 6.02 3.54
N ASP A 229 16.99 4.81 3.07
CA ASP A 229 17.88 4.50 1.95
C ASP A 229 17.17 3.89 0.72
N GLU A 230 15.83 3.96 0.70
CA GLU A 230 15.07 3.43 -0.43
C GLU A 230 14.82 4.45 -1.56
N ALA A 231 14.48 3.92 -2.74
CA ALA A 231 14.23 4.73 -3.93
C ALA A 231 13.03 5.69 -3.80
N LEU A 232 12.06 5.40 -2.95
CA LEU A 232 10.84 6.21 -2.76
C LEU A 232 10.87 7.11 -1.52
N LEU A 233 12.05 7.34 -0.94
CA LEU A 233 12.21 8.25 0.19
C LEU A 233 11.69 9.66 -0.12
N ASP A 234 12.02 10.20 -1.30
CA ASP A 234 11.59 11.55 -1.69
C ASP A 234 10.07 11.65 -1.84
N ASP A 235 9.40 10.59 -2.30
CA ASP A 235 7.94 10.54 -2.38
C ASP A 235 7.30 10.70 -1.01
N SER A 236 7.81 9.96 -0.02
CA SER A 236 7.32 9.98 1.36
C SER A 236 7.60 11.33 2.05
N THR A 237 8.82 11.86 1.93
CA THR A 237 9.20 13.13 2.57
C THR A 237 8.52 14.34 1.95
N ARG A 238 8.32 14.33 0.64
CA ARG A 238 7.58 15.38 -0.08
C ARG A 238 6.10 15.34 0.25
N LEU A 239 5.52 14.13 0.38
CA LEU A 239 4.13 13.97 0.80
C LEU A 239 3.93 14.48 2.22
N GLU A 240 4.78 14.07 3.17
CA GLU A 240 4.73 14.55 4.56
C GLU A 240 4.72 16.08 4.59
N LYS A 241 5.69 16.70 3.92
CA LYS A 241 5.79 18.15 3.87
C LYS A 241 4.51 18.81 3.32
N ARG A 242 4.03 18.36 2.16
CA ARG A 242 2.84 18.96 1.53
C ARG A 242 1.57 18.78 2.35
N ALA A 243 1.38 17.60 2.94
CA ALA A 243 0.22 17.31 3.76
C ALA A 243 0.25 18.12 5.08
N SER A 244 1.40 18.21 5.74
CA SER A 244 1.60 19.03 6.94
C SER A 244 1.39 20.53 6.66
N GLU A 245 1.91 21.04 5.55
CA GLU A 245 1.68 22.44 5.11
C GLU A 245 0.19 22.71 4.82
N ALA A 246 -0.58 21.70 4.41
CA ALA A 246 -2.02 21.77 4.21
C ALA A 246 -2.85 21.56 5.50
N GLY A 247 -2.19 21.38 6.66
CA GLY A 247 -2.85 21.21 7.96
C GLY A 247 -3.30 19.79 8.28
N VAL A 248 -2.84 18.78 7.53
CA VAL A 248 -3.09 17.37 7.82
C VAL A 248 -2.18 16.91 8.96
N ALA A 249 -2.71 16.13 9.89
CA ALA A 249 -1.91 15.46 10.91
C ALA A 249 -1.13 14.31 10.28
N VAL A 250 0.19 14.43 10.14
CA VAL A 250 1.05 13.42 9.52
C VAL A 250 2.07 12.89 10.52
N GLU A 251 2.18 11.57 10.61
CA GLU A 251 3.24 10.86 11.31
C GLU A 251 4.16 10.23 10.27
N LEU A 252 5.38 10.75 10.10
CA LEU A 252 6.41 10.15 9.26
C LEU A 252 7.36 9.32 10.10
N GLN A 253 7.41 8.02 9.87
CA GLN A 253 8.30 7.07 10.54
C GLN A 253 9.33 6.57 9.54
N MET A 254 10.61 6.87 9.81
CA MET A 254 11.74 6.43 9.00
C MET A 254 12.58 5.41 9.75
N ILE A 255 13.03 4.39 9.05
CA ILE A 255 13.96 3.40 9.55
C ILE A 255 15.21 3.34 8.68
N ASP A 256 16.38 3.25 9.29
CA ASP A 256 17.65 3.12 8.57
C ASP A 256 17.93 1.68 8.15
N ASP A 257 18.60 1.53 7.02
CA ASP A 257 19.12 0.25 6.53
C ASP A 257 18.04 -0.83 6.30
N ALA A 258 16.79 -0.44 6.00
CA ALA A 258 15.72 -1.38 5.70
C ALA A 258 15.48 -1.53 4.18
N LEU A 259 14.67 -2.53 3.82
CA LEU A 259 14.25 -2.75 2.43
C LEU A 259 13.06 -1.86 2.07
N HIS A 260 12.88 -1.61 0.78
CA HIS A 260 11.63 -1.06 0.26
C HIS A 260 10.45 -1.94 0.71
N VAL A 261 9.43 -1.33 1.31
CA VAL A 261 8.26 -2.03 1.89
C VAL A 261 8.68 -3.15 2.87
N TYR A 262 9.62 -2.86 3.75
CA TYR A 262 10.10 -3.84 4.76
C TYR A 262 8.98 -4.40 5.62
N GLN A 263 7.88 -3.69 5.75
CA GLN A 263 6.72 -4.03 6.55
C GLN A 263 6.08 -5.36 6.14
N ILE A 264 6.11 -5.69 4.85
CA ILE A 264 5.46 -6.92 4.34
C ILE A 264 6.25 -8.20 4.66
N PHE A 265 7.50 -8.09 5.12
CA PHE A 265 8.31 -9.24 5.51
C PHE A 265 8.09 -9.57 7.00
N THR A 266 6.92 -10.13 7.32
CA THR A 266 6.38 -10.28 8.69
C THR A 266 7.24 -11.12 9.65
N HIS A 267 8.23 -11.83 9.14
CA HIS A 267 9.22 -12.56 9.95
C HIS A 267 10.31 -11.65 10.55
N LEU A 268 10.48 -10.42 10.03
CA LEU A 268 11.51 -9.48 10.48
C LEU A 268 11.04 -8.69 11.72
N PRO A 269 11.94 -8.37 12.66
CA PRO A 269 11.61 -7.53 13.81
C PRO A 269 11.04 -6.17 13.41
N GLU A 270 11.64 -5.51 12.42
CA GLU A 270 11.23 -4.19 11.94
C GLU A 270 9.81 -4.20 11.37
N SER A 271 9.41 -5.27 10.71
CA SER A 271 8.04 -5.43 10.22
C SER A 271 7.04 -5.53 11.37
N ARG A 272 7.39 -6.28 12.43
CA ARG A 272 6.54 -6.41 13.62
C ARG A 272 6.37 -5.09 14.36
N ASP A 273 7.46 -4.34 14.50
CA ASP A 273 7.43 -3.01 15.11
C ASP A 273 6.57 -2.05 14.28
N ALA A 274 6.76 -2.05 12.95
CA ALA A 274 5.96 -1.25 12.03
C ALA A 274 4.47 -1.59 12.09
N LEU A 275 4.11 -2.87 12.14
CA LEU A 275 2.72 -3.32 12.30
C LEU A 275 2.13 -2.88 13.65
N ALA A 276 2.89 -2.94 14.73
CA ALA A 276 2.45 -2.45 16.04
C ALA A 276 2.16 -0.94 16.01
N GLU A 277 3.00 -0.16 15.35
CA GLU A 277 2.80 1.28 15.16
C GLU A 277 1.57 1.58 14.28
N ILE A 278 1.33 0.81 13.21
CA ILE A 278 0.11 0.95 12.40
C ILE A 278 -1.12 0.64 13.25
N GLY A 279 -1.09 -0.43 14.05
CA GLY A 279 -2.17 -0.78 14.97
C GLY A 279 -2.43 0.30 16.02
N ALA A 280 -1.37 0.88 16.60
CA ALA A 280 -1.49 1.98 17.54
C ALA A 280 -2.07 3.24 16.88
N PHE A 281 -1.61 3.57 15.67
CA PHE A 281 -2.16 4.68 14.88
C PHE A 281 -3.64 4.48 14.57
N TYR A 282 -4.01 3.29 14.07
CA TYR A 282 -5.40 2.92 13.82
C TYR A 282 -6.30 3.17 15.05
N LYS A 283 -5.90 2.63 16.22
CA LYS A 283 -6.66 2.73 17.47
C LYS A 283 -6.79 4.17 18.01
N ARG A 284 -5.90 5.09 17.60
CA ARG A 284 -6.00 6.52 17.98
C ARG A 284 -7.04 7.28 17.14
N HIS A 285 -7.35 6.79 15.95
CA HIS A 285 -8.15 7.53 14.97
C HIS A 285 -9.48 6.84 14.60
N ILE A 286 -9.67 5.57 14.99
CA ILE A 286 -10.85 4.74 14.73
C ILE A 286 -11.36 4.08 16.00
#